data_60198178482334d071eab01057094d97
#
_entry.id   60198178482334d071eab01057094d97
#
_cell.length_a   1.000
_cell.length_b   1.000
_cell.length_c   1.000
_cell.angle_alpha   90.00
_cell.angle_beta   90.00
_cell.angle_gamma   90.00
#
_symmetry.space_group_name_H-M   'P 1'
#
loop_
_entity.id
_entity.type
_entity.pdbx_description
1 polymer ?
#
loop_
_entity_poly.entity_id
_entity_poly.type
_entity_poly.pdbx_seq_one_letter_code
_entity_poly.pdbx_strand_id
1 'polypeptide(L)'
;MQARVLVGGEARGTLLRVSRPLSFWGGIDPDTGAIIDPHQPERGSRIAGTVLAIPTTVGSSSSSAIILELLRNGNAPAALILGQVDAILTLGVVVAREMGYRTIPVLELGLEEIAALPEGGVVSVVSGEISLE
;
A
#
# COMPACT_ATOMS: atom_id res chain seq x y z
N MET A 1 -7.45 13.62 8.10
CA MET A 1 -8.33 12.92 7.14
C MET A 1 -8.59 11.52 7.68
N GLN A 2 -9.84 11.19 7.92
CA GLN A 2 -10.20 9.91 8.54
C GLN A 2 -10.49 8.87 7.47
N ALA A 3 -9.79 7.75 7.52
CA ALA A 3 -9.98 6.62 6.62
C ALA A 3 -10.70 5.48 7.34
N ARG A 4 -11.33 4.59 6.56
CA ARG A 4 -11.88 3.35 7.07
C ARG A 4 -10.74 2.36 7.29
N VAL A 5 -10.67 1.75 8.47
CA VAL A 5 -9.61 0.80 8.82
C VAL A 5 -10.02 -0.60 8.37
N LEU A 6 -9.20 -1.22 7.52
CA LEU A 6 -9.34 -2.62 7.11
C LEU A 6 -8.41 -3.50 7.94
N VAL A 7 -7.18 -3.06 8.14
CA VAL A 7 -6.21 -3.67 9.06
C VAL A 7 -5.65 -2.55 9.92
N GLY A 8 -5.74 -2.70 11.23
CA GLY A 8 -5.27 -1.69 12.17
C GLY A 8 -3.75 -1.61 12.26
N GLY A 9 -3.26 -0.47 12.74
CA GLY A 9 -1.86 -0.23 12.98
C GLY A 9 -1.52 1.25 12.86
N GLU A 10 -0.27 1.57 13.14
CA GLU A 10 0.28 2.91 13.04
C GLU A 10 1.46 2.90 12.07
N ALA A 11 1.62 3.98 11.33
CA ALA A 11 2.71 4.09 10.38
C ALA A 11 3.08 5.55 10.14
N ARG A 12 4.29 5.76 9.65
CA ARG A 12 4.78 7.07 9.22
C ARG A 12 5.74 6.84 8.06
N GLY A 13 5.61 7.62 7.03
CA GLY A 13 6.50 7.51 5.88
C GLY A 13 6.19 8.54 4.82
N THR A 14 7.03 8.57 3.80
CA THR A 14 6.81 9.40 2.63
C THR A 14 5.58 8.90 1.88
N LEU A 15 4.69 9.82 1.55
CA LEU A 15 3.52 9.49 0.74
C LEU A 15 3.93 9.23 -0.70
N LEU A 16 3.60 8.05 -1.20
CA LEU A 16 3.73 7.69 -2.60
C LEU A 16 2.34 7.42 -3.15
N ARG A 17 1.85 8.31 -3.98
CA ARG A 17 0.55 8.18 -4.62
C ARG A 17 0.77 7.73 -6.06
N VAL A 18 0.30 6.54 -6.41
CA VAL A 18 0.34 6.08 -7.79
C VAL A 18 -0.85 6.63 -8.55
N SER A 19 -0.64 7.01 -9.80
CA SER A 19 -1.64 7.72 -10.61
C SER A 19 -2.48 6.80 -11.47
N ARG A 20 -2.11 5.53 -11.60
CA ARG A 20 -2.82 4.53 -12.42
C ARG A 20 -3.06 3.27 -11.59
N PRO A 21 -4.04 2.44 -11.99
CA PRO A 21 -4.23 1.14 -11.34
C PRO A 21 -2.93 0.33 -11.28
N LEU A 22 -2.67 -0.28 -10.15
CA LEU A 22 -1.43 -1.02 -9.89
C LEU A 22 -1.75 -2.46 -9.55
N SER A 23 -1.06 -3.39 -10.20
CA SER A 23 -1.09 -4.81 -9.84
C SER A 23 0.15 -5.14 -9.01
N PHE A 24 -0.06 -5.80 -7.87
CA PHE A 24 1.07 -6.33 -7.10
C PHE A 24 1.71 -7.52 -7.81
N TRP A 25 0.90 -8.32 -8.52
CA TRP A 25 1.42 -9.39 -9.34
C TRP A 25 1.95 -8.80 -10.66
N GLY A 26 3.25 -8.91 -10.87
CA GLY A 26 3.92 -8.42 -12.09
C GLY A 26 4.17 -6.92 -12.13
N GLY A 27 3.58 -6.13 -11.22
CA GLY A 27 3.80 -4.68 -11.17
C GLY A 27 4.80 -4.25 -10.11
N ILE A 28 5.05 -5.11 -9.13
CA ILE A 28 5.99 -4.85 -8.03
C ILE A 28 7.00 -6.00 -7.97
N ASP A 29 8.28 -5.67 -7.87
CA ASP A 29 9.33 -6.66 -7.60
C ASP A 29 9.40 -6.93 -6.10
N PRO A 30 9.05 -8.13 -5.61
CA PRO A 30 9.06 -8.41 -4.18
C PRO A 30 10.46 -8.43 -3.57
N ASP A 31 11.50 -8.64 -4.37
CA ASP A 31 12.88 -8.68 -3.89
C ASP A 31 13.45 -7.29 -3.62
N THR A 32 12.95 -6.28 -4.30
CA THR A 32 13.45 -4.90 -4.18
C THR A 32 12.40 -3.92 -3.69
N GLY A 33 11.12 -4.25 -3.83
CA GLY A 33 10.03 -3.32 -3.55
C GLY A 33 9.87 -2.23 -4.61
N ALA A 34 10.45 -2.42 -5.79
CA ALA A 34 10.36 -1.44 -6.87
C ALA A 34 9.12 -1.64 -7.73
N ILE A 35 8.54 -0.55 -8.19
CA ILE A 35 7.50 -0.59 -9.22
C ILE A 35 8.19 -0.88 -10.55
N ILE A 36 7.79 -1.99 -11.17
CA ILE A 36 8.41 -2.47 -12.41
C ILE A 36 7.47 -2.47 -13.61
N ASP A 37 6.19 -2.16 -13.41
CA ASP A 37 5.23 -2.05 -14.50
C ASP A 37 5.65 -0.93 -15.44
N PRO A 38 5.94 -1.23 -16.73
CA PRO A 38 6.40 -0.20 -17.67
C PRO A 38 5.35 0.87 -17.99
N HIS A 39 4.07 0.60 -17.69
CA HIS A 39 2.98 1.55 -17.93
C HIS A 39 2.70 2.46 -16.74
N GLN A 40 3.36 2.25 -15.58
CA GLN A 40 3.19 3.10 -14.42
C GLN A 40 4.10 4.32 -14.51
N PRO A 41 3.54 5.56 -14.36
CA PRO A 41 4.38 6.75 -14.32
C PRO A 41 5.42 6.74 -13.20
N GLU A 42 5.08 6.07 -12.07
CA GLU A 42 5.96 5.94 -10.91
C GLU A 42 6.95 4.78 -11.02
N ARG A 43 7.10 4.17 -12.20
CA ARG A 43 8.05 3.08 -12.42
C ARG A 43 9.45 3.48 -11.93
N GLY A 44 10.09 2.54 -11.26
CA GLY A 44 11.41 2.75 -10.66
C GLY A 44 11.36 3.23 -9.21
N SER A 45 10.22 3.77 -8.76
CA SER A 45 10.04 4.13 -7.36
C SER A 45 9.96 2.87 -6.50
N ARG A 46 10.53 2.94 -5.30
CA ARG A 46 10.43 1.85 -4.33
C ARG A 46 9.28 2.15 -3.38
N ILE A 47 8.45 1.13 -3.16
CA ILE A 47 7.33 1.26 -2.22
C ILE A 47 7.75 1.01 -0.77
N ALA A 48 8.94 0.44 -0.55
CA ALA A 48 9.42 0.09 0.78
C ALA A 48 9.42 1.31 1.71
N GLY A 49 8.77 1.16 2.85
CA GLY A 49 8.69 2.20 3.88
C GLY A 49 7.83 3.41 3.53
N THR A 50 7.18 3.43 2.37
CA THR A 50 6.28 4.52 2.00
C THR A 50 4.88 4.31 2.54
N VAL A 51 4.12 5.40 2.66
CA VAL A 51 2.66 5.31 2.77
C VAL A 51 2.15 5.30 1.34
N LEU A 52 1.74 4.11 0.87
CA LEU A 52 1.41 3.88 -0.53
C LEU A 52 -0.10 4.06 -0.76
N ALA A 53 -0.46 5.05 -1.55
CA ALA A 53 -1.84 5.33 -1.90
C ALA A 53 -2.12 4.86 -3.33
N ILE A 54 -3.10 3.96 -3.49
CA ILE A 54 -3.45 3.34 -4.75
C ILE A 54 -4.93 3.56 -4.99
N PRO A 55 -5.32 4.24 -6.08
CA PRO A 55 -6.74 4.46 -6.37
C PRO A 55 -7.47 3.14 -6.63
N THR A 56 -6.84 2.25 -7.38
CA THR A 56 -7.43 0.95 -7.73
C THR A 56 -6.30 -0.05 -7.92
N THR A 57 -6.46 -1.26 -7.38
CA THR A 57 -5.57 -2.37 -7.70
C THR A 57 -6.13 -3.13 -8.90
N VAL A 58 -5.24 -3.72 -9.68
CA VAL A 58 -5.63 -4.70 -10.70
C VAL A 58 -5.67 -6.05 -10.01
N GLY A 59 -6.85 -6.64 -9.92
CA GLY A 59 -7.08 -7.86 -9.16
C GLY A 59 -6.32 -9.06 -9.71
N SER A 60 -5.69 -9.81 -8.82
CA SER A 60 -5.06 -11.08 -9.09
C SER A 60 -5.06 -11.89 -7.80
N SER A 61 -5.39 -13.18 -7.89
CA SER A 61 -5.31 -14.07 -6.73
C SER A 61 -3.88 -14.20 -6.19
N SER A 62 -2.88 -13.87 -7.00
CA SER A 62 -1.48 -13.92 -6.60
C SER A 62 -1.01 -12.67 -5.85
N SER A 63 -1.82 -11.61 -5.78
CA SER A 63 -1.46 -10.37 -5.08
C SER A 63 -1.19 -10.60 -3.59
N SER A 64 -1.94 -11.51 -2.96
CA SER A 64 -1.71 -11.87 -1.56
C SER A 64 -0.33 -12.47 -1.33
N ALA A 65 0.15 -13.28 -2.27
CA ALA A 65 1.48 -13.88 -2.18
C ALA A 65 2.58 -12.81 -2.31
N ILE A 66 2.38 -11.82 -3.17
CA ILE A 66 3.36 -10.75 -3.37
C ILE A 66 3.45 -9.85 -2.15
N ILE A 67 2.32 -9.44 -1.57
CA ILE A 67 2.37 -8.59 -0.36
C ILE A 67 2.97 -9.36 0.82
N LEU A 68 2.68 -10.64 0.94
CA LEU A 68 3.26 -11.49 1.97
C LEU A 68 4.78 -11.57 1.82
N GLU A 69 5.27 -11.75 0.60
CA GLU A 69 6.70 -11.79 0.30
C GLU A 69 7.38 -10.46 0.58
N LEU A 70 6.74 -9.34 0.23
CA LEU A 70 7.24 -8.01 0.55
C LEU A 70 7.37 -7.81 2.07
N LEU A 71 6.38 -8.25 2.83
CA LEU A 71 6.41 -8.15 4.29
C LEU A 71 7.53 -9.03 4.86
N ARG A 72 7.69 -10.25 4.33
CA ARG A 72 8.74 -11.16 4.75
C ARG A 72 10.14 -10.58 4.47
N ASN A 73 10.32 -9.95 3.33
CA ASN A 73 11.62 -9.40 2.89
C ASN A 73 11.92 -8.01 3.47
N GLY A 74 10.98 -7.37 4.16
CA GLY A 74 11.19 -6.01 4.66
C GLY A 74 11.06 -4.93 3.59
N ASN A 75 10.46 -5.24 2.45
CA ASN A 75 10.29 -4.33 1.31
C ASN A 75 8.86 -3.81 1.16
N ALA A 76 7.99 -4.10 2.13
CA ALA A 76 6.61 -3.64 2.11
C ALA A 76 6.52 -2.14 2.38
N PRO A 77 5.44 -1.48 1.95
CA PRO A 77 5.17 -0.12 2.38
C PRO A 77 4.93 -0.06 3.89
N ALA A 78 5.01 1.14 4.45
CA ALA A 78 4.67 1.35 5.85
C ALA A 78 3.17 1.27 6.09
N ALA A 79 2.36 1.63 5.09
CA ALA A 79 0.91 1.56 5.13
C ALA A 79 0.37 1.49 3.70
N LEU A 80 -0.84 0.93 3.56
CA LEU A 80 -1.58 0.94 2.29
C LEU A 80 -2.84 1.78 2.47
N ILE A 81 -3.07 2.69 1.53
CA ILE A 81 -4.31 3.46 1.42
C ILE A 81 -4.95 3.11 0.07
N LEU A 82 -6.11 2.47 0.12
CA LEU A 82 -6.79 1.97 -1.07
C LEU A 82 -8.02 2.80 -1.38
N GLY A 83 -8.20 3.16 -2.64
CA GLY A 83 -9.43 3.82 -3.09
C GLY A 83 -10.58 2.85 -3.27
N GLN A 84 -10.26 1.60 -3.55
CA GLN A 84 -11.22 0.48 -3.58
C GLN A 84 -10.64 -0.66 -2.77
N VAL A 85 -11.48 -1.30 -1.96
CA VAL A 85 -11.06 -2.46 -1.16
C VAL A 85 -10.64 -3.59 -2.08
N ASP A 86 -9.46 -4.13 -1.81
CA ASP A 86 -8.97 -5.35 -2.44
C ASP A 86 -8.86 -6.41 -1.34
N ALA A 87 -9.83 -7.30 -1.30
CA ALA A 87 -9.93 -8.32 -0.26
C ALA A 87 -8.75 -9.31 -0.32
N ILE A 88 -8.26 -9.62 -1.52
CA ILE A 88 -7.15 -10.56 -1.70
C ILE A 88 -5.86 -9.97 -1.18
N LEU A 89 -5.58 -8.72 -1.53
CA LEU A 89 -4.40 -8.00 -1.05
C LEU A 89 -4.45 -7.84 0.47
N THR A 90 -5.60 -7.42 0.99
CA THR A 90 -5.82 -7.25 2.43
C THR A 90 -5.64 -8.57 3.18
N LEU A 91 -6.13 -9.66 2.61
CA LEU A 91 -5.98 -11.00 3.18
C LEU A 91 -4.49 -11.36 3.33
N GLY A 92 -3.65 -11.02 2.37
CA GLY A 92 -2.22 -11.26 2.45
C GLY A 92 -1.58 -10.59 3.67
N VAL A 93 -2.01 -9.38 4.00
CA VAL A 93 -1.55 -8.67 5.21
C VAL A 93 -2.03 -9.38 6.48
N VAL A 94 -3.29 -9.83 6.51
CA VAL A 94 -3.84 -10.58 7.64
C VAL A 94 -3.09 -11.90 7.84
N VAL A 95 -2.81 -12.62 6.76
CA VAL A 95 -2.04 -13.88 6.82
C VAL A 95 -0.63 -13.63 7.37
N ALA A 96 0.02 -12.54 6.96
CA ALA A 96 1.33 -12.18 7.48
C ALA A 96 1.30 -11.98 8.99
N ARG A 97 0.26 -11.31 9.49
CA ARG A 97 0.05 -11.13 10.94
C ARG A 97 -0.06 -12.47 11.65
N GLU A 98 -0.85 -13.40 11.11
CA GLU A 98 -1.03 -14.73 11.70
C GLU A 98 0.27 -15.55 11.68
N MET A 99 1.14 -15.30 10.70
CA MET A 99 2.44 -15.97 10.60
C MET A 99 3.52 -15.30 11.47
N GLY A 100 3.19 -14.25 12.19
CA GLY A 100 4.14 -13.53 13.04
C GLY A 100 5.06 -12.58 12.29
N TYR A 101 4.79 -12.28 11.03
CA TYR A 101 5.53 -11.27 10.29
C TYR A 101 5.07 -9.86 10.71
N ARG A 102 5.93 -8.89 10.49
CA ARG A 102 5.57 -7.49 10.67
C ARG A 102 4.39 -7.14 9.76
N THR A 103 3.37 -6.51 10.33
CA THR A 103 2.20 -6.11 9.56
C THR A 103 2.16 -4.61 9.37
N ILE A 104 1.26 -4.17 8.48
CA ILE A 104 1.08 -2.77 8.14
C ILE A 104 -0.41 -2.44 8.20
N PRO A 105 -0.78 -1.19 8.52
CA PRO A 105 -2.17 -0.79 8.41
C PRO A 105 -2.61 -0.75 6.96
N VAL A 106 -3.86 -1.16 6.73
CA VAL A 106 -4.53 -1.07 5.43
C VAL A 106 -5.79 -0.24 5.62
N LEU A 107 -5.90 0.84 4.88
CA LEU A 107 -6.97 1.82 5.02
C LEU A 107 -7.69 2.00 3.69
N GLU A 108 -8.96 2.42 3.76
CA GLU A 108 -9.73 2.80 2.60
C GLU A 108 -10.09 4.29 2.67
N LEU A 109 -9.83 5.01 1.58
CA LEU A 109 -10.34 6.35 1.34
C LEU A 109 -11.18 6.35 0.07
N GLY A 110 -12.07 7.33 -0.08
CA GLY A 110 -12.76 7.52 -1.34
C GLY A 110 -11.79 7.88 -2.46
N LEU A 111 -12.17 7.56 -3.70
CA LEU A 111 -11.32 7.87 -4.87
C LEU A 111 -11.02 9.36 -4.98
N GLU A 112 -12.01 10.22 -4.68
CA GLU A 112 -11.83 11.67 -4.69
C GLU A 112 -10.83 12.13 -3.63
N GLU A 113 -10.88 11.52 -2.46
CA GLU A 113 -9.96 11.84 -1.36
C GLU A 113 -8.53 11.40 -1.71
N ILE A 114 -8.37 10.24 -2.33
CA ILE A 114 -7.05 9.80 -2.81
C ILE A 114 -6.51 10.76 -3.86
N ALA A 115 -7.34 11.17 -4.81
CA ALA A 115 -6.93 12.11 -5.85
C ALA A 115 -6.53 13.47 -5.28
N ALA A 116 -7.07 13.84 -4.13
CA ALA A 116 -6.76 15.10 -3.44
C ALA A 116 -5.50 15.02 -2.56
N LEU A 117 -4.93 13.83 -2.35
CA LEU A 117 -3.70 13.70 -1.58
C LEU A 117 -2.53 14.35 -2.33
N PRO A 118 -1.55 14.93 -1.62
CA PRO A 118 -0.35 15.46 -2.28
C PRO A 118 0.47 14.34 -2.93
N GLU A 119 1.38 14.71 -3.82
CA GLU A 119 2.23 13.76 -4.54
C GLU A 119 3.50 13.39 -3.76
N GLY A 120 3.64 13.87 -2.56
CA GLY A 120 4.81 13.61 -1.74
C GLY A 120 4.62 14.14 -0.34
N GLY A 121 5.72 14.27 0.39
CA GLY A 121 5.69 14.70 1.78
C GLY A 121 5.56 13.53 2.73
N VAL A 122 5.72 13.80 4.01
CA VAL A 122 5.63 12.78 5.06
C VAL A 122 4.24 12.78 5.65
N VAL A 123 3.68 11.60 5.84
CA VAL A 123 2.38 11.42 6.47
C VAL A 123 2.47 10.43 7.62
N SER A 124 1.57 10.61 8.59
CA SER A 124 1.40 9.69 9.71
C SER A 124 0.01 9.08 9.64
N VAL A 125 -0.08 7.82 10.04
CA VAL A 125 -1.33 7.07 10.14
C VAL A 125 -1.46 6.58 11.57
N VAL A 126 -2.52 7.00 12.26
CA VAL A 126 -2.80 6.59 13.63
C VAL A 126 -4.30 6.32 13.75
N SER A 127 -4.68 5.08 14.03
CA SER A 127 -6.08 4.68 14.22
C SER A 127 -6.98 5.14 13.06
N GLY A 128 -6.47 5.03 11.83
CA GLY A 128 -7.20 5.44 10.62
C GLY A 128 -7.11 6.93 10.30
N GLU A 129 -6.57 7.74 11.19
CA GLU A 129 -6.37 9.16 10.91
C GLU A 129 -5.08 9.37 10.13
N ILE A 130 -5.18 10.01 8.97
CA ILE A 130 -4.06 10.34 8.10
C ILE A 130 -3.74 11.81 8.29
N SER A 131 -2.55 12.09 8.76
CA SER A 131 -2.09 13.46 9.04
C SER A 131 -0.90 13.80 8.15
N LEU A 132 -1.00 14.94 7.47
CA LEU A 132 0.09 15.45 6.64
C LEU A 132 1.05 16.25 7.54
N GLU A 133 2.34 15.98 7.40
CA GLU A 133 3.38 16.67 8.15
C GLU A 133 4.06 17.78 7.33
#